data_caabffdf574461905d83073dcde974af
#
_entry.id   caabffdf574461905d83073dcde974af
#
_cell.length_a   1.000
_cell.length_b   1.000
_cell.length_c   1.000
_cell.angle_alpha   90.00
_cell.angle_beta   90.00
_cell.angle_gamma   90.00
#
_symmetry.space_group_name_H-M   'P 1'
#
loop_
_entity.id
_entity.type
_entity.pdbx_description
1 polymer ?
#
loop_
_entity_poly.entity_id
_entity_poly.type
_entity_poly.pdbx_seq_one_letter_code
_entity_poly.pdbx_strand_id
1 'polypeptide(L)'
;MSEGKSPVAPIRRGGRSTILRSPMLLLGLLAAQFAIAQLLTGVQFGDAPRNMHWGLLSFERPAYLLGEADTSERIKGFPPNPESLGPNGLWRGGYGGLHPWWGPVVPLIFASVWGVTRSYTLLQLVVPVAGGATVILTYMIARDLLDQRRALLAAAFLSCFPLFREYSSVSYTETISALWITAALLCYLRGRTAFTIFFGTLACLSKMDMLAMYSGIIVTCALWDVLRHEGRRPLAQHIAVLVFPLLIAAPWIWYHTLAAGHSAATQGISADLFRFLLPQMIELTFYAPWHIALLTLVGIGAAVVAGIRGRAMSAMPTMLLGAWIGLGILITLVYAATPRAGNSPRVIIPALPALAVLFAAGLFRLPPRVRHVLSVYLIALFTVVNIIVIGYESVRFGEPIRAAEPAFAALRETERGFVLTPLYWETLLYTRQPATWFEGDPDFEHNIMHNMTNFKVYIESNPIRYVLIPRTGDITSPEVRAYLARHARAIDSGEMTLYVITKP
;
A
#
# COMPACT_ATOMS: atom_id res chain seq x y z
N MET A 1 -52.90 38.44 6.06
CA MET A 1 -51.47 38.69 6.16
C MET A 1 -50.80 37.60 5.33
N SER A 2 -50.41 37.92 4.09
CA SER A 2 -49.80 37.01 3.15
C SER A 2 -48.26 37.14 3.26
N GLU A 3 -47.61 36.10 3.72
CA GLU A 3 -46.14 36.07 3.74
C GLU A 3 -45.60 35.91 2.31
N GLY A 4 -44.89 36.96 1.88
CA GLY A 4 -44.23 37.01 0.59
C GLY A 4 -43.04 36.05 0.54
N LYS A 5 -43.14 35.00 -0.28
CA LYS A 5 -42.00 34.19 -0.65
C LYS A 5 -41.04 35.01 -1.50
N SER A 6 -39.88 35.32 -0.94
CA SER A 6 -38.76 35.93 -1.66
C SER A 6 -38.32 35.03 -2.81
N PRO A 7 -38.20 35.51 -4.06
CA PRO A 7 -37.74 34.68 -5.18
C PRO A 7 -36.25 34.36 -5.03
N VAL A 8 -35.92 33.09 -4.98
CA VAL A 8 -34.53 32.58 -5.05
C VAL A 8 -33.94 33.04 -6.41
N ALA A 9 -32.94 33.88 -6.36
CA ALA A 9 -32.24 34.36 -7.56
C ALA A 9 -31.65 33.19 -8.35
N PRO A 10 -31.79 33.16 -9.67
CA PRO A 10 -31.24 32.06 -10.50
C PRO A 10 -29.72 32.12 -10.46
N ILE A 11 -29.12 31.00 -10.14
CA ILE A 11 -27.65 30.77 -10.20
C ILE A 11 -27.20 31.08 -11.62
N ARG A 12 -26.49 32.19 -11.79
CA ARG A 12 -25.84 32.59 -13.04
C ARG A 12 -24.90 31.46 -13.47
N ARG A 13 -25.30 30.72 -14.50
CA ARG A 13 -24.41 29.82 -15.25
C ARG A 13 -23.45 30.67 -16.09
N GLY A 14 -22.43 31.21 -15.44
CA GLY A 14 -21.38 31.99 -16.11
C GLY A 14 -20.38 31.11 -16.81
N GLY A 15 -20.08 31.43 -18.04
CA GLY A 15 -18.89 31.18 -18.84
C GLY A 15 -18.19 29.82 -18.73
N ARG A 16 -18.63 28.84 -19.50
CA ARG A 16 -18.21 27.42 -19.43
C ARG A 16 -16.86 27.05 -20.07
N SER A 17 -16.05 27.95 -20.64
CA SER A 17 -15.06 27.45 -21.60
C SER A 17 -13.58 27.70 -21.32
N THR A 18 -13.16 28.61 -20.47
CA THR A 18 -11.73 28.92 -20.26
C THR A 18 -11.18 28.56 -18.88
N ILE A 19 -12.02 28.56 -17.84
CA ILE A 19 -11.58 28.30 -16.44
C ILE A 19 -11.41 26.80 -16.15
N LEU A 20 -12.08 25.92 -16.92
CA LEU A 20 -12.03 24.46 -16.72
C LEU A 20 -10.72 23.80 -17.23
N ARG A 21 -10.00 24.44 -18.18
CA ARG A 21 -8.77 23.83 -18.74
C ARG A 21 -7.60 23.88 -17.76
N SER A 22 -7.43 24.95 -17.02
CA SER A 22 -6.32 25.12 -16.07
C SER A 22 -6.32 24.11 -14.90
N PRO A 23 -7.43 23.91 -14.16
CA PRO A 23 -7.44 22.94 -13.07
C PRO A 23 -7.33 21.48 -13.55
N MET A 24 -7.88 21.14 -14.70
CA MET A 24 -7.75 19.80 -15.27
C MET A 24 -6.32 19.49 -15.73
N LEU A 25 -5.62 20.47 -16.30
CA LEU A 25 -4.20 20.33 -16.63
C LEU A 25 -3.37 20.12 -15.36
N LEU A 26 -3.59 20.92 -14.33
CA LEU A 26 -2.87 20.77 -13.05
C LEU A 26 -3.15 19.40 -12.41
N LEU A 27 -4.40 18.97 -12.39
CA LEU A 27 -4.76 17.63 -11.88
C LEU A 27 -4.11 16.51 -12.71
N GLY A 28 -4.06 16.67 -14.03
CA GLY A 28 -3.36 15.73 -14.91
C GLY A 28 -1.86 15.67 -14.60
N LEU A 29 -1.22 16.81 -14.39
CA LEU A 29 0.19 16.87 -13.99
C LEU A 29 0.43 16.25 -12.61
N LEU A 30 -0.43 16.54 -11.65
CA LEU A 30 -0.36 15.94 -10.32
C LEU A 30 -0.58 14.42 -10.37
N ALA A 31 -1.46 13.94 -11.23
CA ALA A 31 -1.68 12.51 -11.42
C ALA A 31 -0.51 11.83 -12.14
N ALA A 32 0.11 12.50 -13.12
CA ALA A 32 1.22 11.96 -13.88
C ALA A 32 2.53 11.86 -13.08
N GLN A 33 2.68 12.65 -12.01
CA GLN A 33 3.93 12.69 -11.22
C GLN A 33 4.32 11.30 -10.66
N PHE A 34 3.33 10.47 -10.25
CA PHE A 34 3.61 9.13 -9.73
C PHE A 34 4.13 8.20 -10.83
N ALA A 35 3.51 8.23 -12.02
CA ALA A 35 3.97 7.45 -13.16
C ALA A 35 5.36 7.87 -13.60
N ILE A 36 5.63 9.19 -13.64
CA ILE A 36 6.96 9.73 -13.98
C ILE A 36 7.98 9.28 -12.92
N ALA A 37 7.66 9.37 -11.63
CA ALA A 37 8.56 8.91 -10.57
C ALA A 37 8.88 7.42 -10.72
N GLN A 38 7.88 6.57 -11.00
CA GLN A 38 8.09 5.15 -11.24
C GLN A 38 8.97 4.89 -12.46
N LEU A 39 8.76 5.61 -13.56
CA LEU A 39 9.58 5.48 -14.76
C LEU A 39 11.02 5.93 -14.54
N LEU A 40 11.24 6.97 -13.72
CA LEU A 40 12.58 7.46 -13.39
C LEU A 40 13.35 6.52 -12.45
N THR A 41 12.68 5.97 -11.46
CA THR A 41 13.31 5.06 -10.49
C THR A 41 13.36 3.63 -11.01
N GLY A 42 12.36 3.20 -11.77
CA GLY A 42 12.24 1.84 -12.35
C GLY A 42 12.20 0.72 -11.31
N VAL A 43 11.95 1.06 -10.02
CA VAL A 43 12.19 0.18 -8.89
C VAL A 43 10.88 -0.32 -8.31
N GLN A 44 10.83 -1.62 -8.07
CA GLN A 44 9.84 -2.26 -7.21
C GLN A 44 10.58 -2.91 -6.05
N PHE A 45 10.23 -2.59 -4.80
CA PHE A 45 10.90 -3.09 -3.60
C PHE A 45 9.92 -3.62 -2.56
N GLY A 46 10.43 -4.40 -1.62
CA GLY A 46 9.66 -4.97 -0.52
C GLY A 46 8.52 -5.86 -0.99
N ASP A 47 7.29 -5.56 -0.61
CA ASP A 47 6.12 -6.34 -0.99
C ASP A 47 5.65 -6.08 -2.44
N ALA A 48 6.18 -5.07 -3.12
CA ALA A 48 5.71 -4.67 -4.45
C ALA A 48 5.95 -5.76 -5.52
N PRO A 49 7.16 -6.33 -5.67
CA PRO A 49 7.39 -7.42 -6.61
C PRO A 49 6.51 -8.63 -6.31
N ARG A 50 6.27 -8.93 -5.03
CA ARG A 50 5.37 -9.99 -4.58
C ARG A 50 3.93 -9.78 -5.06
N ASN A 51 3.39 -8.58 -4.89
CA ASN A 51 2.03 -8.25 -5.30
C ASN A 51 1.85 -8.42 -6.82
N MET A 52 2.84 -8.00 -7.60
CA MET A 52 2.85 -8.20 -9.05
C MET A 52 2.94 -9.69 -9.38
N HIS A 53 3.85 -10.44 -8.75
CA HIS A 53 4.02 -11.88 -8.95
C HIS A 53 2.71 -12.65 -8.67
N TRP A 54 1.99 -12.33 -7.61
CA TRP A 54 0.67 -12.92 -7.34
C TRP A 54 -0.35 -12.63 -8.43
N GLY A 55 -0.31 -11.45 -9.02
CA GLY A 55 -1.14 -11.16 -10.18
C GLY A 55 -0.82 -12.06 -11.36
N LEU A 56 0.45 -12.27 -11.64
CA LEU A 56 0.89 -13.16 -12.71
C LEU A 56 0.46 -14.62 -12.43
N LEU A 57 0.69 -15.11 -11.20
CA LEU A 57 0.24 -16.44 -10.79
C LEU A 57 -1.27 -16.61 -10.88
N SER A 58 -2.03 -15.61 -10.45
CA SER A 58 -3.49 -15.64 -10.53
C SER A 58 -3.99 -15.71 -11.97
N PHE A 59 -3.26 -15.15 -12.92
CA PHE A 59 -3.56 -15.26 -14.35
C PHE A 59 -3.24 -16.65 -14.89
N GLU A 60 -2.08 -17.19 -14.56
CA GLU A 60 -1.59 -18.48 -15.08
C GLU A 60 -2.26 -19.68 -14.41
N ARG A 61 -2.62 -19.53 -13.15
CA ARG A 61 -3.23 -20.56 -12.30
C ARG A 61 -4.37 -19.95 -11.48
N PRO A 62 -5.58 -19.83 -12.03
CA PRO A 62 -6.71 -19.25 -11.31
C PRO A 62 -7.03 -19.89 -9.97
N ALA A 63 -6.74 -21.20 -9.80
CA ALA A 63 -6.89 -21.91 -8.53
C ALA A 63 -6.02 -21.33 -7.40
N TYR A 64 -4.94 -20.62 -7.74
CA TYR A 64 -4.12 -19.90 -6.77
C TYR A 64 -4.91 -18.84 -6.00
N LEU A 65 -5.89 -18.17 -6.63
CA LEU A 65 -6.82 -17.27 -5.95
C LEU A 65 -7.68 -17.98 -4.91
N LEU A 66 -7.92 -19.28 -5.10
CA LEU A 66 -8.71 -20.11 -4.21
C LEU A 66 -7.86 -20.80 -3.12
N GLY A 67 -6.61 -20.39 -2.96
CA GLY A 67 -5.75 -20.91 -1.89
C GLY A 67 -4.99 -22.19 -2.24
N GLU A 68 -4.94 -22.56 -3.54
CA GLU A 68 -4.02 -23.62 -3.95
C GLU A 68 -2.59 -23.15 -3.67
N ALA A 69 -1.94 -23.84 -2.75
CA ALA A 69 -0.56 -23.55 -2.42
C ALA A 69 0.34 -24.00 -3.57
N ASP A 70 1.07 -23.09 -4.19
CA ASP A 70 2.17 -23.48 -5.06
C ASP A 70 3.35 -23.93 -4.21
N THR A 71 3.30 -25.21 -3.83
CA THR A 71 4.37 -25.87 -3.09
C THR A 71 5.69 -25.91 -3.88
N SER A 72 5.65 -25.67 -5.19
CA SER A 72 6.84 -25.66 -6.04
C SER A 72 7.68 -24.39 -5.87
N GLU A 73 7.12 -23.31 -5.31
CA GLU A 73 7.81 -22.04 -5.13
C GLU A 73 8.48 -21.91 -3.76
N ARG A 74 8.36 -22.92 -2.89
CA ARG A 74 8.89 -22.85 -1.53
C ARG A 74 9.72 -24.05 -1.18
N ILE A 75 10.91 -23.76 -0.73
CA ILE A 75 11.73 -24.68 0.03
C ILE A 75 11.37 -24.50 1.51
N LYS A 76 11.12 -25.62 2.20
CA LYS A 76 10.92 -25.63 3.64
C LYS A 76 12.13 -25.00 4.31
N GLY A 77 11.89 -24.05 5.23
CA GLY A 77 12.96 -23.44 6.03
C GLY A 77 13.83 -24.49 6.72
N PHE A 78 15.08 -24.15 6.99
CA PHE A 78 16.01 -25.04 7.66
C PHE A 78 16.54 -24.40 8.95
N PRO A 79 16.71 -25.17 10.01
CA PRO A 79 16.03 -26.46 10.26
C PRO A 79 14.53 -26.23 10.37
N PRO A 80 13.68 -27.16 9.92
CA PRO A 80 12.25 -27.02 10.08
C PRO A 80 11.96 -27.03 11.58
N ASN A 81 11.68 -25.86 12.15
CA ASN A 81 11.09 -25.81 13.48
C ASN A 81 9.69 -26.44 13.37
N PRO A 82 9.42 -27.58 13.99
CA PRO A 82 8.12 -28.26 13.89
C PRO A 82 6.96 -27.35 14.30
N GLU A 83 7.20 -26.39 15.21
CA GLU A 83 6.21 -25.40 15.66
C GLU A 83 5.90 -24.33 14.60
N SER A 84 6.82 -24.10 13.66
CA SER A 84 6.62 -23.16 12.55
C SER A 84 5.95 -23.81 11.34
N LEU A 85 5.82 -25.14 11.32
CA LEU A 85 5.12 -25.88 10.30
C LEU A 85 3.63 -25.99 10.64
N GLY A 86 2.75 -25.52 9.73
CA GLY A 86 1.32 -25.82 9.83
C GLY A 86 1.03 -27.32 9.62
N PRO A 87 -0.23 -27.75 9.85
CA PRO A 87 -0.63 -29.16 9.74
C PRO A 87 -0.29 -29.80 8.38
N ASN A 88 -0.10 -29.02 7.33
CA ASN A 88 0.24 -29.49 5.99
C ASN A 88 1.76 -29.46 5.73
N GLY A 89 2.61 -29.29 6.73
CA GLY A 89 4.06 -29.15 6.57
C GLY A 89 4.48 -27.85 5.88
N LEU A 90 3.58 -26.89 5.76
CA LEU A 90 3.83 -25.56 5.23
C LEU A 90 4.20 -24.62 6.37
N TRP A 91 5.09 -23.71 6.13
CA TRP A 91 5.47 -22.69 7.09
C TRP A 91 4.24 -21.90 7.56
N ARG A 92 4.00 -21.79 8.87
CA ARG A 92 2.88 -20.98 9.42
C ARG A 92 3.00 -19.49 9.09
N GLY A 93 4.14 -18.99 8.71
CA GLY A 93 4.35 -17.67 8.12
C GLY A 93 4.50 -17.73 6.61
N GLY A 94 4.38 -18.88 6.04
CA GLY A 94 4.61 -19.12 4.63
C GLY A 94 3.39 -18.77 3.79
N TYR A 95 3.60 -18.06 2.74
CA TYR A 95 2.62 -17.57 1.77
C TYR A 95 2.20 -18.69 0.81
N GLY A 96 1.56 -19.75 1.33
CA GLY A 96 0.86 -20.73 0.50
C GLY A 96 -0.47 -20.13 0.07
N GLY A 97 -0.63 -19.86 -1.20
CA GLY A 97 -1.79 -19.15 -1.69
C GLY A 97 -1.82 -17.67 -1.32
N LEU A 98 -2.92 -16.98 -1.64
CA LEU A 98 -3.13 -15.60 -1.23
C LEU A 98 -3.23 -15.50 0.29
N HIS A 99 -2.42 -14.63 0.87
CA HIS A 99 -2.48 -14.37 2.30
C HIS A 99 -3.86 -13.80 2.66
N PRO A 100 -4.52 -14.22 3.77
CA PRO A 100 -5.87 -13.81 4.12
C PRO A 100 -6.05 -12.30 4.30
N TRP A 101 -4.97 -11.56 4.56
CA TRP A 101 -5.00 -10.11 4.70
C TRP A 101 -5.21 -9.35 3.38
N TRP A 102 -4.96 -10.00 2.24
CA TRP A 102 -5.12 -9.42 0.92
C TRP A 102 -6.31 -10.05 0.21
N GLY A 103 -7.21 -9.19 -0.25
CA GLY A 103 -8.34 -9.63 -1.04
C GLY A 103 -7.94 -9.93 -2.49
N PRO A 104 -8.85 -10.52 -3.27
CA PRO A 104 -8.59 -10.94 -4.64
C PRO A 104 -8.48 -9.78 -5.63
N VAL A 105 -8.98 -8.59 -5.29
CA VAL A 105 -9.08 -7.44 -6.22
C VAL A 105 -7.72 -7.00 -6.73
N VAL A 106 -6.72 -6.89 -5.85
CA VAL A 106 -5.39 -6.42 -6.25
C VAL A 106 -4.69 -7.41 -7.20
N PRO A 107 -4.56 -8.71 -6.87
CA PRO A 107 -4.04 -9.69 -7.80
C PRO A 107 -4.82 -9.76 -9.12
N LEU A 108 -6.14 -9.65 -9.10
CA LEU A 108 -6.97 -9.68 -10.32
C LEU A 108 -6.72 -8.47 -11.23
N ILE A 109 -6.46 -7.28 -10.67
CA ILE A 109 -6.08 -6.10 -11.47
C ILE A 109 -4.75 -6.37 -12.18
N PHE A 110 -3.73 -6.84 -11.45
CA PHE A 110 -2.44 -7.18 -12.05
C PHE A 110 -2.57 -8.31 -13.08
N ALA A 111 -3.36 -9.35 -12.77
CA ALA A 111 -3.66 -10.44 -13.69
C ALA A 111 -4.30 -9.95 -15.00
N SER A 112 -5.27 -9.05 -14.89
CA SER A 112 -5.96 -8.46 -16.05
C SER A 112 -5.01 -7.65 -16.92
N VAL A 113 -4.20 -6.79 -16.32
CA VAL A 113 -3.20 -6.00 -17.05
C VAL A 113 -2.17 -6.90 -17.71
N TRP A 114 -1.67 -7.90 -16.99
CA TRP A 114 -0.72 -8.87 -17.55
C TRP A 114 -1.34 -9.69 -18.71
N GLY A 115 -2.56 -10.16 -18.53
CA GLY A 115 -3.27 -10.94 -19.55
C GLY A 115 -3.40 -10.22 -20.90
N VAL A 116 -3.61 -8.89 -20.85
CA VAL A 116 -3.76 -8.07 -22.05
C VAL A 116 -2.43 -7.61 -22.63
N THR A 117 -1.49 -7.21 -21.77
CA THR A 117 -0.31 -6.45 -22.22
C THR A 117 0.99 -7.25 -22.26
N ARG A 118 1.12 -8.27 -21.42
CA ARG A 118 2.38 -9.04 -21.19
C ARG A 118 3.59 -8.14 -20.90
N SER A 119 3.35 -6.94 -20.38
CA SER A 119 4.38 -5.92 -20.18
C SER A 119 4.59 -5.65 -18.68
N TYR A 120 5.80 -5.89 -18.19
CA TYR A 120 6.18 -5.52 -16.82
C TYR A 120 6.11 -4.02 -16.57
N THR A 121 6.46 -3.19 -17.56
CA THR A 121 6.36 -1.74 -17.44
C THR A 121 4.93 -1.29 -17.20
N LEU A 122 3.95 -1.84 -17.96
CA LEU A 122 2.55 -1.50 -17.79
C LEU A 122 2.00 -2.05 -16.46
N LEU A 123 2.50 -3.20 -16.03
CA LEU A 123 2.16 -3.76 -14.74
C LEU A 123 2.62 -2.84 -13.59
N GLN A 124 3.83 -2.30 -13.68
CA GLN A 124 4.39 -1.35 -12.71
C GLN A 124 3.61 -0.04 -12.65
N LEU A 125 2.93 0.38 -13.71
CA LEU A 125 2.14 1.61 -13.75
C LEU A 125 0.74 1.49 -13.11
N VAL A 126 0.27 0.29 -12.77
CA VAL A 126 -1.05 0.08 -12.17
C VAL A 126 -1.25 0.94 -10.92
N VAL A 127 -0.33 0.88 -9.97
CA VAL A 127 -0.45 1.60 -8.70
C VAL A 127 -0.21 3.11 -8.85
N PRO A 128 0.78 3.59 -9.61
CA PRO A 128 0.89 5.01 -9.95
C PRO A 128 -0.38 5.61 -10.56
N VAL A 129 -1.03 4.89 -11.47
CA VAL A 129 -2.31 5.32 -12.05
C VAL A 129 -3.41 5.36 -10.99
N ALA A 130 -3.48 4.37 -10.10
CA ALA A 130 -4.41 4.37 -8.97
C ALA A 130 -4.16 5.55 -8.01
N GLY A 131 -2.89 5.88 -7.72
CA GLY A 131 -2.49 7.05 -6.94
C GLY A 131 -2.97 8.35 -7.56
N GLY A 132 -2.71 8.54 -8.84
CA GLY A 132 -3.20 9.70 -9.61
C GLY A 132 -4.73 9.81 -9.61
N ALA A 133 -5.43 8.70 -9.82
CA ALA A 133 -6.89 8.65 -9.75
C ALA A 133 -7.41 9.02 -8.34
N THR A 134 -6.73 8.56 -7.28
CA THR A 134 -7.07 8.92 -5.90
C THR A 134 -6.93 10.43 -5.66
N VAL A 135 -5.90 11.08 -6.19
CA VAL A 135 -5.73 12.54 -6.14
C VAL A 135 -6.88 13.26 -6.84
N ILE A 136 -7.30 12.78 -8.02
CA ILE A 136 -8.44 13.36 -8.76
C ILE A 136 -9.75 13.18 -7.98
N LEU A 137 -10.01 12.00 -7.42
CA LEU A 137 -11.20 11.75 -6.61
C LEU A 137 -11.22 12.61 -5.34
N THR A 138 -10.06 12.81 -4.70
CA THR A 138 -9.91 13.71 -3.55
C THR A 138 -10.24 15.14 -3.91
N TYR A 139 -9.76 15.63 -5.06
CA TYR A 139 -10.19 16.92 -5.60
C TYR A 139 -11.70 17.00 -5.78
N MET A 140 -12.31 15.94 -6.35
CA MET A 140 -13.76 15.92 -6.59
C MET A 140 -14.55 15.97 -5.27
N ILE A 141 -14.15 15.20 -4.25
CA ILE A 141 -14.75 15.28 -2.91
C ILE A 141 -14.59 16.68 -2.34
N ALA A 142 -13.38 17.23 -2.36
CA ALA A 142 -13.11 18.56 -1.83
C ALA A 142 -13.88 19.65 -2.58
N ARG A 143 -14.04 19.53 -3.90
CA ARG A 143 -14.83 20.48 -4.72
C ARG A 143 -16.32 20.42 -4.41
N ASP A 144 -16.85 19.23 -4.14
CA ASP A 144 -18.26 19.09 -3.77
C ASP A 144 -18.56 19.65 -2.37
N LEU A 145 -17.55 19.67 -1.47
CA LEU A 145 -17.68 20.11 -0.08
C LEU A 145 -17.17 21.54 0.18
N LEU A 146 -16.25 22.02 -0.63
CA LEU A 146 -15.54 23.29 -0.46
C LEU A 146 -15.60 24.11 -1.75
N ASP A 147 -14.67 25.05 -1.89
CA ASP A 147 -14.45 25.78 -3.15
C ASP A 147 -13.32 25.15 -3.99
N GLN A 148 -13.22 25.59 -5.24
CA GLN A 148 -12.23 25.08 -6.20
C GLN A 148 -10.78 25.28 -5.74
N ARG A 149 -10.46 26.40 -5.06
CA ARG A 149 -9.09 26.69 -4.59
C ARG A 149 -8.67 25.72 -3.48
N ARG A 150 -9.57 25.48 -2.54
CA ARG A 150 -9.34 24.52 -1.45
C ARG A 150 -9.31 23.10 -1.98
N ALA A 151 -10.11 22.78 -3.00
CA ALA A 151 -10.07 21.48 -3.64
C ALA A 151 -8.72 21.20 -4.32
N LEU A 152 -8.17 22.20 -5.04
CA LEU A 152 -6.83 22.09 -5.62
C LEU A 152 -5.74 21.95 -4.54
N LEU A 153 -5.89 22.67 -3.43
CA LEU A 153 -4.97 22.54 -2.30
C LEU A 153 -5.02 21.12 -1.69
N ALA A 154 -6.21 20.52 -1.52
CA ALA A 154 -6.35 19.16 -1.03
C ALA A 154 -5.66 18.15 -1.96
N ALA A 155 -5.87 18.27 -3.26
CA ALA A 155 -5.21 17.44 -4.26
C ALA A 155 -3.68 17.59 -4.25
N ALA A 156 -3.18 18.82 -4.20
CA ALA A 156 -1.76 19.13 -4.14
C ALA A 156 -1.13 18.60 -2.85
N PHE A 157 -1.79 18.82 -1.70
CA PHE A 157 -1.33 18.32 -0.41
C PHE A 157 -1.20 16.78 -0.43
N LEU A 158 -2.24 16.06 -0.88
CA LEU A 158 -2.21 14.61 -0.97
C LEU A 158 -1.10 14.11 -1.90
N SER A 159 -0.95 14.73 -3.08
CA SER A 159 0.03 14.30 -4.07
C SER A 159 1.48 14.53 -3.62
N CYS A 160 1.72 15.53 -2.76
CA CYS A 160 3.05 15.83 -2.22
C CYS A 160 3.30 15.16 -0.86
N PHE A 161 2.29 14.57 -0.23
CA PHE A 161 2.44 13.93 1.08
C PHE A 161 3.42 12.75 0.97
N PRO A 162 4.56 12.74 1.70
CA PRO A 162 5.67 11.82 1.43
C PRO A 162 5.25 10.36 1.42
N LEU A 163 4.56 9.90 2.46
CA LEU A 163 4.09 8.53 2.57
C LEU A 163 3.15 8.13 1.41
N PHE A 164 2.21 9.00 1.04
CA PHE A 164 1.29 8.72 -0.08
C PHE A 164 2.05 8.65 -1.40
N ARG A 165 3.00 9.56 -1.59
CA ARG A 165 3.79 9.63 -2.81
C ARG A 165 4.65 8.39 -2.99
N GLU A 166 5.36 7.93 -1.95
CA GLU A 166 6.17 6.72 -2.00
C GLU A 166 5.33 5.50 -2.37
N TYR A 167 4.31 5.19 -1.56
CA TYR A 167 3.48 4.01 -1.76
C TYR A 167 2.54 4.09 -2.96
N SER A 168 2.41 5.25 -3.60
CA SER A 168 1.74 5.39 -4.91
C SER A 168 2.71 5.29 -6.08
N SER A 169 4.01 5.19 -5.85
CA SER A 169 5.01 4.97 -6.90
C SER A 169 5.39 3.51 -7.07
N VAL A 170 5.07 2.65 -6.11
CA VAL A 170 5.40 1.22 -6.10
C VAL A 170 4.15 0.35 -5.96
N SER A 171 4.23 -0.91 -6.35
CA SER A 171 3.07 -1.82 -6.46
C SER A 171 2.54 -2.34 -5.11
N TYR A 172 2.21 -1.41 -4.20
CA TYR A 172 1.59 -1.73 -2.91
C TYR A 172 0.05 -1.70 -2.97
N THR A 173 -0.58 -2.47 -2.09
CA THR A 173 -2.04 -2.66 -2.06
C THR A 173 -2.78 -1.46 -1.48
N GLU A 174 -2.14 -0.70 -0.60
CA GLU A 174 -2.73 0.42 0.15
C GLU A 174 -3.24 1.53 -0.75
N THR A 175 -2.53 1.85 -1.83
CA THR A 175 -2.96 2.87 -2.79
C THR A 175 -4.17 2.44 -3.62
N ILE A 176 -4.24 1.16 -4.00
CA ILE A 176 -5.42 0.61 -4.68
C ILE A 176 -6.62 0.62 -3.73
N SER A 177 -6.40 0.28 -2.46
CA SER A 177 -7.45 0.36 -1.43
C SER A 177 -7.92 1.80 -1.20
N ALA A 178 -6.98 2.77 -1.19
CA ALA A 178 -7.30 4.20 -1.11
C ALA A 178 -8.14 4.68 -2.30
N LEU A 179 -7.86 4.20 -3.51
CA LEU A 179 -8.65 4.49 -4.70
C LEU A 179 -10.11 4.07 -4.51
N TRP A 180 -10.33 2.79 -4.13
CA TRP A 180 -11.68 2.25 -4.06
C TRP A 180 -12.50 2.84 -2.92
N ILE A 181 -11.91 3.03 -1.72
CA ILE A 181 -12.64 3.66 -0.62
C ILE A 181 -12.97 5.13 -0.93
N THR A 182 -12.05 5.87 -1.58
CA THR A 182 -12.29 7.26 -1.98
C THR A 182 -13.41 7.34 -3.03
N ALA A 183 -13.44 6.43 -4.00
CA ALA A 183 -14.50 6.34 -5.01
C ALA A 183 -15.86 6.00 -4.37
N ALA A 184 -15.88 5.02 -3.44
CA ALA A 184 -17.09 4.64 -2.72
C ALA A 184 -17.67 5.82 -1.93
N LEU A 185 -16.84 6.55 -1.19
CA LEU A 185 -17.28 7.66 -0.37
C LEU A 185 -17.68 8.89 -1.20
N LEU A 186 -17.04 9.14 -2.34
CA LEU A 186 -17.50 10.15 -3.30
C LEU A 186 -18.90 9.79 -3.83
N CYS A 187 -19.13 8.53 -4.22
CA CYS A 187 -20.43 8.06 -4.68
C CYS A 187 -21.49 8.11 -3.56
N TYR A 188 -21.09 7.76 -2.35
CA TYR A 188 -21.93 7.89 -1.17
C TYR A 188 -22.34 9.34 -0.92
N LEU A 189 -21.41 10.30 -0.93
CA LEU A 189 -21.73 11.72 -0.78
C LEU A 189 -22.69 12.24 -1.85
N ARG A 190 -22.59 11.73 -3.07
CA ARG A 190 -23.45 12.09 -4.21
C ARG A 190 -24.78 11.30 -4.26
N GLY A 191 -25.07 10.44 -3.30
CA GLY A 191 -26.29 9.64 -3.26
C GLY A 191 -26.38 8.52 -4.31
N ARG A 192 -25.25 8.10 -4.90
CA ARG A 192 -25.19 7.07 -5.93
C ARG A 192 -25.03 5.68 -5.31
N THR A 193 -26.10 5.13 -4.78
CA THR A 193 -26.10 3.87 -4.00
C THR A 193 -25.43 2.70 -4.74
N ALA A 194 -25.79 2.42 -5.98
CA ALA A 194 -25.23 1.29 -6.75
C ALA A 194 -23.71 1.39 -6.91
N PHE A 195 -23.19 2.57 -7.25
CA PHE A 195 -21.75 2.79 -7.35
C PHE A 195 -21.06 2.77 -5.99
N THR A 196 -21.73 3.21 -4.92
CA THR A 196 -21.21 3.08 -3.54
C THR A 196 -21.03 1.62 -3.17
N ILE A 197 -22.02 0.76 -3.45
CA ILE A 197 -21.95 -0.68 -3.24
C ILE A 197 -20.80 -1.27 -4.06
N PHE A 198 -20.74 -0.96 -5.35
CA PHE A 198 -19.70 -1.49 -6.24
C PHE A 198 -18.29 -1.14 -5.76
N PHE A 199 -17.98 0.14 -5.55
CA PHE A 199 -16.65 0.55 -5.09
C PHE A 199 -16.37 0.15 -3.65
N GLY A 200 -17.39 0.13 -2.78
CA GLY A 200 -17.29 -0.39 -1.42
C GLY A 200 -16.91 -1.87 -1.41
N THR A 201 -17.49 -2.67 -2.28
CA THR A 201 -17.13 -4.09 -2.47
C THR A 201 -15.67 -4.23 -2.92
N LEU A 202 -15.24 -3.44 -3.91
CA LEU A 202 -13.84 -3.46 -4.35
C LEU A 202 -12.88 -3.05 -3.23
N ALA A 203 -13.23 -2.06 -2.40
CA ALA A 203 -12.44 -1.69 -1.23
C ALA A 203 -12.34 -2.85 -0.22
N CYS A 204 -13.46 -3.46 0.17
CA CYS A 204 -13.50 -4.59 1.11
C CYS A 204 -12.74 -5.81 0.60
N LEU A 205 -12.77 -6.07 -0.71
CA LEU A 205 -12.06 -7.16 -1.36
C LEU A 205 -10.60 -6.82 -1.75
N SER A 206 -10.14 -5.59 -1.50
CA SER A 206 -8.73 -5.23 -1.73
C SER A 206 -7.86 -5.60 -0.53
N LYS A 207 -8.35 -5.39 0.68
CA LYS A 207 -7.61 -5.66 1.92
C LYS A 207 -8.57 -5.78 3.10
N MET A 208 -8.29 -6.69 4.06
CA MET A 208 -9.22 -6.94 5.18
C MET A 208 -9.48 -5.72 6.08
N ASP A 209 -8.47 -4.90 6.32
CA ASP A 209 -8.62 -3.67 7.11
C ASP A 209 -9.58 -2.66 6.46
N MET A 210 -9.74 -2.70 5.14
CA MET A 210 -10.73 -1.88 4.44
C MET A 210 -12.17 -2.27 4.77
N LEU A 211 -12.41 -3.52 5.14
CA LEU A 211 -13.72 -3.96 5.62
C LEU A 211 -14.10 -3.18 6.88
N ALA A 212 -13.20 -3.12 7.86
CA ALA A 212 -13.43 -2.39 9.11
C ALA A 212 -13.55 -0.88 8.87
N MET A 213 -12.66 -0.32 8.03
CA MET A 213 -12.68 1.11 7.71
C MET A 213 -13.96 1.51 6.99
N TYR A 214 -14.33 0.83 5.90
CA TYR A 214 -15.52 1.13 5.13
C TYR A 214 -16.78 0.99 5.98
N SER A 215 -16.94 -0.15 6.67
CA SER A 215 -18.12 -0.42 7.51
C SER A 215 -18.23 0.58 8.63
N GLY A 216 -17.15 0.89 9.33
CA GLY A 216 -17.15 1.86 10.41
C GLY A 216 -17.54 3.27 9.95
N ILE A 217 -17.08 3.71 8.77
CA ILE A 217 -17.49 5.01 8.21
C ILE A 217 -18.99 5.02 7.90
N ILE A 218 -19.51 3.98 7.21
CA ILE A 218 -20.93 3.92 6.84
C ILE A 218 -21.82 3.83 8.08
N VAL A 219 -21.46 3.01 9.08
CA VAL A 219 -22.19 2.92 10.36
C VAL A 219 -22.21 4.28 11.06
N THR A 220 -21.06 4.98 11.13
CA THR A 220 -20.99 6.31 11.75
C THR A 220 -21.91 7.31 11.05
N CYS A 221 -21.95 7.30 9.72
CA CYS A 221 -22.85 8.16 8.94
C CYS A 221 -24.32 7.79 9.15
N ALA A 222 -24.65 6.51 9.18
CA ALA A 222 -26.01 6.04 9.43
C ALA A 222 -26.50 6.45 10.83
N LEU A 223 -25.68 6.24 11.85
CA LEU A 223 -25.97 6.67 13.22
C LEU A 223 -26.18 8.18 13.32
N TRP A 224 -25.34 8.96 12.64
CA TRP A 224 -25.48 10.42 12.60
C TRP A 224 -26.81 10.84 12.00
N ASP A 225 -27.19 10.30 10.83
CA ASP A 225 -28.44 10.63 10.17
C ASP A 225 -29.67 10.25 11.03
N VAL A 226 -29.62 9.10 11.73
CA VAL A 226 -30.69 8.65 12.64
C VAL A 226 -30.77 9.56 13.88
N LEU A 227 -29.66 9.84 14.55
CA LEU A 227 -29.63 10.60 15.80
C LEU A 227 -29.99 12.09 15.61
N ARG A 228 -29.66 12.65 14.44
CA ARG A 228 -29.94 14.07 14.15
C ARG A 228 -31.28 14.29 13.48
N HIS A 229 -32.01 13.22 13.16
CA HIS A 229 -33.25 13.30 12.38
C HIS A 229 -33.11 14.16 11.11
N GLU A 230 -31.87 14.31 10.61
CA GLU A 230 -31.61 15.07 9.40
C GLU A 230 -32.06 14.34 8.14
N GLY A 231 -32.55 13.12 8.28
CA GLY A 231 -33.35 12.25 7.37
C GLY A 231 -33.12 12.37 5.87
N ARG A 232 -31.85 12.71 5.46
CA ARG A 232 -31.52 12.92 4.06
C ARG A 232 -31.51 11.62 3.27
N ARG A 233 -31.38 10.48 3.95
CA ARG A 233 -31.37 9.17 3.32
C ARG A 233 -32.24 8.18 4.09
N PRO A 234 -33.02 7.35 3.40
CA PRO A 234 -33.75 6.29 4.06
C PRO A 234 -32.78 5.27 4.67
N LEU A 235 -33.12 4.78 5.86
CA LEU A 235 -32.32 3.78 6.58
C LEU A 235 -32.00 2.55 5.71
N ALA A 236 -32.95 2.13 4.87
CA ALA A 236 -32.75 1.05 3.91
C ALA A 236 -31.56 1.28 2.95
N GLN A 237 -31.28 2.55 2.60
CA GLN A 237 -30.15 2.88 1.76
C GLN A 237 -28.80 2.72 2.51
N HIS A 238 -28.76 3.12 3.78
CA HIS A 238 -27.58 2.89 4.63
C HIS A 238 -27.34 1.39 4.84
N ILE A 239 -28.40 0.64 5.10
CA ILE A 239 -28.34 -0.82 5.23
C ILE A 239 -27.82 -1.43 3.92
N ALA A 240 -28.34 -1.04 2.78
CA ALA A 240 -27.90 -1.58 1.50
C ALA A 240 -26.41 -1.32 1.23
N VAL A 241 -25.93 -0.07 1.38
CA VAL A 241 -24.51 0.25 1.14
C VAL A 241 -23.57 -0.38 2.17
N LEU A 242 -24.03 -0.75 3.34
CA LEU A 242 -23.27 -1.49 4.33
C LEU A 242 -23.28 -3.00 4.05
N VAL A 243 -24.47 -3.59 3.91
CA VAL A 243 -24.66 -5.04 3.92
C VAL A 243 -24.20 -5.70 2.62
N PHE A 244 -24.48 -5.11 1.44
CA PHE A 244 -24.10 -5.75 0.18
C PHE A 244 -22.60 -5.92 0.00
N PRO A 245 -21.74 -4.90 0.24
CA PRO A 245 -20.28 -5.09 0.19
C PRO A 245 -19.78 -6.16 1.15
N LEU A 246 -20.35 -6.21 2.38
CA LEU A 246 -19.99 -7.21 3.38
C LEU A 246 -20.39 -8.62 2.94
N LEU A 247 -21.62 -8.79 2.44
CA LEU A 247 -22.11 -10.10 1.97
C LEU A 247 -21.29 -10.64 0.81
N ILE A 248 -20.89 -9.76 -0.13
CA ILE A 248 -20.06 -10.16 -1.26
C ILE A 248 -18.63 -10.50 -0.82
N ALA A 249 -18.09 -9.79 0.17
CA ALA A 249 -16.76 -10.05 0.70
C ALA A 249 -16.72 -11.24 1.69
N ALA A 250 -17.83 -11.55 2.35
CA ALA A 250 -17.91 -12.58 3.39
C ALA A 250 -17.41 -13.97 2.97
N PRO A 251 -17.76 -14.52 1.79
CA PRO A 251 -17.27 -15.82 1.34
C PRO A 251 -15.74 -15.88 1.26
N TRP A 252 -15.13 -14.80 0.74
CA TRP A 252 -13.68 -14.68 0.65
C TRP A 252 -13.02 -14.65 2.03
N ILE A 253 -13.54 -13.81 2.91
CA ILE A 253 -13.02 -13.65 4.27
C ILE A 253 -13.17 -14.95 5.06
N TRP A 254 -14.37 -15.55 5.00
CA TRP A 254 -14.66 -16.83 5.65
C TRP A 254 -13.71 -17.92 5.20
N TYR A 255 -13.55 -18.12 3.88
CA TYR A 255 -12.70 -19.11 3.31
C TYR A 255 -11.24 -18.94 3.76
N HIS A 256 -10.68 -17.73 3.67
CA HIS A 256 -9.30 -17.48 4.04
C HIS A 256 -9.06 -17.49 5.55
N THR A 257 -10.01 -17.05 6.37
CA THR A 257 -9.89 -17.05 7.82
C THR A 257 -9.95 -18.48 8.38
N LEU A 258 -10.87 -19.28 7.87
CA LEU A 258 -11.02 -20.68 8.32
C LEU A 258 -9.99 -21.60 7.71
N ALA A 259 -9.74 -21.51 6.41
CA ALA A 259 -8.80 -22.38 5.71
C ALA A 259 -7.34 -22.11 6.11
N ALA A 260 -7.00 -20.86 6.41
CA ALA A 260 -5.63 -20.46 6.76
C ALA A 260 -5.27 -20.71 8.24
N GLY A 261 -6.26 -21.00 9.11
CA GLY A 261 -6.01 -21.25 10.53
C GLY A 261 -5.31 -20.09 11.25
N HIS A 262 -5.41 -18.89 10.72
CA HIS A 262 -4.67 -17.73 11.22
C HIS A 262 -5.40 -17.10 12.41
N SER A 263 -5.06 -17.54 13.60
CA SER A 263 -5.32 -16.78 14.82
C SER A 263 -4.34 -15.60 14.90
N ALA A 264 -4.60 -14.52 14.16
CA ALA A 264 -3.82 -13.27 14.29
C ALA A 264 -4.06 -12.56 15.65
N ALA A 265 -4.90 -13.14 16.50
CA ALA A 265 -5.55 -12.40 17.58
C ALA A 265 -4.91 -12.51 18.97
N THR A 266 -3.80 -13.20 19.15
CA THR A 266 -3.36 -13.55 20.53
C THR A 266 -2.04 -12.93 20.97
N GLN A 267 -1.45 -12.02 20.24
CA GLN A 267 -0.29 -11.29 20.76
C GLN A 267 -0.77 -9.99 21.40
N GLY A 268 -0.62 -9.92 22.73
CA GLY A 268 -1.07 -8.78 23.52
C GLY A 268 -0.47 -7.45 23.07
N ILE A 269 -1.19 -6.37 23.32
CA ILE A 269 -0.70 -5.00 23.10
C ILE A 269 0.47 -4.76 24.04
N SER A 270 1.67 -4.52 23.49
CA SER A 270 2.85 -4.22 24.29
C SER A 270 2.85 -2.75 24.72
N ALA A 271 3.28 -2.49 25.96
CA ALA A 271 3.53 -1.13 26.44
C ALA A 271 4.64 -0.40 25.65
N ASP A 272 5.48 -1.15 24.96
CA ASP A 272 6.55 -0.63 24.10
C ASP A 272 6.00 0.13 22.88
N LEU A 273 4.70 -0.10 22.54
CA LEU A 273 4.01 0.65 21.50
C LEU A 273 4.16 2.16 21.68
N PHE A 274 3.86 2.66 22.86
CA PHE A 274 3.87 4.11 23.11
C PHE A 274 5.28 4.68 23.30
N ARG A 275 6.21 3.87 23.76
CA ARG A 275 7.55 4.34 24.07
C ARG A 275 8.49 4.39 22.85
N PHE A 276 8.40 3.39 21.98
CA PHE A 276 9.32 3.22 20.86
C PHE A 276 8.64 3.28 19.50
N LEU A 277 7.50 2.63 19.36
CA LEU A 277 6.85 2.47 18.04
C LEU A 277 6.14 3.74 17.58
N LEU A 278 5.46 4.47 18.47
CA LEU A 278 4.74 5.68 18.07
C LEU A 278 5.68 6.79 17.55
N PRO A 279 6.81 7.12 18.20
CA PRO A 279 7.80 8.03 17.63
C PRO A 279 8.29 7.57 16.25
N GLN A 280 8.65 6.30 16.12
CA GLN A 280 9.10 5.73 14.86
C GLN A 280 8.02 5.80 13.76
N MET A 281 6.76 5.54 14.07
CA MET A 281 5.67 5.69 13.11
C MET A 281 5.48 7.14 12.66
N ILE A 282 5.63 8.09 13.57
CA ILE A 282 5.55 9.52 13.24
C ILE A 282 6.71 9.90 12.31
N GLU A 283 7.93 9.44 12.59
CA GLU A 283 9.09 9.65 11.74
C GLU A 283 8.86 9.08 10.32
N LEU A 284 8.46 7.82 10.24
CA LEU A 284 8.20 7.14 8.96
C LEU A 284 7.04 7.76 8.17
N THR A 285 6.02 8.32 8.86
CA THR A 285 4.89 8.98 8.17
C THR A 285 5.34 10.21 7.38
N PHE A 286 6.33 10.93 7.87
CA PHE A 286 6.84 12.17 7.26
C PHE A 286 8.26 12.02 6.71
N TYR A 287 8.90 10.88 6.86
CA TYR A 287 10.32 10.65 6.49
C TYR A 287 11.24 11.73 7.08
N ALA A 288 10.98 12.11 8.32
CA ALA A 288 11.70 13.18 8.99
C ALA A 288 11.96 12.80 10.47
N PRO A 289 13.03 13.29 11.09
CA PRO A 289 13.28 13.09 12.50
C PRO A 289 12.05 13.42 13.37
N TRP A 290 11.82 12.65 14.42
CA TRP A 290 10.56 12.65 15.17
C TRP A 290 10.09 14.05 15.62
N HIS A 291 11.01 14.95 16.00
CA HIS A 291 10.66 16.31 16.43
C HIS A 291 10.15 17.18 15.28
N ILE A 292 10.71 17.03 14.07
CA ILE A 292 10.23 17.70 12.85
C ILE A 292 8.88 17.11 12.41
N ALA A 293 8.78 15.78 12.44
CA ALA A 293 7.56 15.05 12.10
C ALA A 293 6.42 15.40 13.08
N LEU A 294 6.70 15.52 14.37
CA LEU A 294 5.72 15.94 15.38
C LEU A 294 5.26 17.38 15.17
N LEU A 295 6.18 18.31 14.89
CA LEU A 295 5.83 19.70 14.56
C LEU A 295 4.92 19.77 13.32
N THR A 296 5.23 18.95 12.32
CA THR A 296 4.43 18.82 11.10
C THR A 296 3.03 18.30 11.41
N LEU A 297 2.93 17.25 12.21
CA LEU A 297 1.66 16.67 12.66
C LEU A 297 0.82 17.68 13.46
N VAL A 298 1.44 18.42 14.35
CA VAL A 298 0.76 19.51 15.12
C VAL A 298 0.25 20.59 14.20
N GLY A 299 1.04 21.03 13.22
CA GLY A 299 0.63 22.03 12.23
C GLY A 299 -0.55 21.56 11.36
N ILE A 300 -0.50 20.32 10.87
CA ILE A 300 -1.60 19.72 10.12
C ILE A 300 -2.82 19.55 11.03
N GLY A 301 -2.64 19.05 12.25
CA GLY A 301 -3.71 18.89 13.23
C GLY A 301 -4.39 20.21 13.59
N ALA A 302 -3.62 21.28 13.77
CA ALA A 302 -4.17 22.61 14.02
C ALA A 302 -5.05 23.10 12.85
N ALA A 303 -4.62 22.88 11.61
CA ALA A 303 -5.43 23.19 10.44
C ALA A 303 -6.71 22.35 10.41
N VAL A 304 -6.63 21.04 10.64
CA VAL A 304 -7.80 20.15 10.67
C VAL A 304 -8.80 20.60 11.73
N VAL A 305 -8.34 20.89 12.96
CA VAL A 305 -9.20 21.37 14.06
C VAL A 305 -9.84 22.73 13.70
N ALA A 306 -9.10 23.65 13.08
CA ALA A 306 -9.63 24.92 12.62
C ALA A 306 -10.72 24.73 11.54
N GLY A 307 -10.58 23.74 10.67
CA GLY A 307 -11.58 23.37 9.67
C GLY A 307 -12.88 22.86 10.29
N ILE A 308 -12.76 21.98 11.27
CA ILE A 308 -13.89 21.40 12.00
C ILE A 308 -14.62 22.49 12.81
N ARG A 309 -13.89 23.22 13.66
CA ARG A 309 -14.45 24.27 14.52
C ARG A 309 -15.05 25.44 13.73
N GLY A 310 -14.42 25.81 12.64
CA GLY A 310 -14.87 26.91 11.77
C GLY A 310 -16.10 26.57 10.92
N ARG A 311 -16.69 25.39 11.08
CA ARG A 311 -17.85 24.93 10.29
C ARG A 311 -17.66 25.17 8.80
N ALA A 312 -16.47 24.85 8.30
CA ALA A 312 -16.13 25.04 6.88
C ALA A 312 -17.00 24.18 5.94
N MET A 313 -17.58 23.12 6.47
CA MET A 313 -18.49 22.20 5.80
C MET A 313 -19.72 21.94 6.66
N SER A 314 -20.78 21.39 6.08
CA SER A 314 -21.93 20.90 6.83
C SER A 314 -21.53 19.75 7.78
N ALA A 315 -22.36 19.49 8.79
CA ALA A 315 -22.02 18.57 9.88
C ALA A 315 -21.78 17.12 9.40
N MET A 316 -22.60 16.63 8.48
CA MET A 316 -22.50 15.25 7.98
C MET A 316 -21.20 14.97 7.21
N PRO A 317 -20.76 15.76 6.20
CA PRO A 317 -19.45 15.58 5.58
C PRO A 317 -18.29 15.70 6.57
N THR A 318 -18.37 16.64 7.54
CA THR A 318 -17.33 16.78 8.57
C THR A 318 -17.23 15.50 9.41
N MET A 319 -18.36 14.92 9.78
CA MET A 319 -18.44 13.66 10.53
C MET A 319 -17.89 12.48 9.72
N LEU A 320 -18.28 12.37 8.45
CA LEU A 320 -17.75 11.33 7.53
C LEU A 320 -16.22 11.39 7.42
N LEU A 321 -15.66 12.57 7.13
CA LEU A 321 -14.22 12.74 7.00
C LEU A 321 -13.50 12.50 8.33
N GLY A 322 -14.09 12.94 9.44
CA GLY A 322 -13.57 12.71 10.79
C GLY A 322 -13.55 11.22 11.15
N ALA A 323 -14.64 10.50 10.88
CA ALA A 323 -14.71 9.04 11.06
C ALA A 323 -13.70 8.31 10.20
N TRP A 324 -13.53 8.73 8.95
CA TRP A 324 -12.56 8.14 8.04
C TRP A 324 -11.12 8.26 8.56
N ILE A 325 -10.71 9.46 8.99
CA ILE A 325 -9.39 9.67 9.60
C ILE A 325 -9.26 8.90 10.92
N GLY A 326 -10.26 9.00 11.79
CA GLY A 326 -10.25 8.35 13.10
C GLY A 326 -10.08 6.83 12.98
N LEU A 327 -10.80 6.20 12.07
CA LEU A 327 -10.67 4.77 11.79
C LEU A 327 -9.31 4.43 11.17
N GLY A 328 -8.80 5.27 10.25
CA GLY A 328 -7.45 5.09 9.70
C GLY A 328 -6.37 5.12 10.77
N ILE A 329 -6.45 6.07 11.70
CA ILE A 329 -5.52 6.15 12.84
C ILE A 329 -5.69 4.91 13.75
N LEU A 330 -6.93 4.54 14.09
CA LEU A 330 -7.20 3.38 14.94
C LEU A 330 -6.62 2.10 14.34
N ILE A 331 -6.89 1.82 13.07
CA ILE A 331 -6.36 0.65 12.37
C ILE A 331 -4.83 0.69 12.37
N THR A 332 -4.23 1.85 12.10
CA THR A 332 -2.77 2.01 12.11
C THR A 332 -2.17 1.72 13.49
N LEU A 333 -2.83 2.18 14.57
CA LEU A 333 -2.40 1.89 15.94
C LEU A 333 -2.55 0.41 16.30
N VAL A 334 -3.62 -0.25 15.85
CA VAL A 334 -3.82 -1.70 16.04
C VAL A 334 -2.71 -2.48 15.34
N TYR A 335 -2.35 -2.11 14.10
CA TYR A 335 -1.25 -2.73 13.38
C TYR A 335 0.10 -2.53 14.07
N ALA A 336 0.35 -1.32 14.56
CA ALA A 336 1.59 -1.03 15.32
C ALA A 336 1.68 -1.82 16.62
N ALA A 337 0.52 -2.13 17.24
CA ALA A 337 0.47 -2.93 18.46
C ALA A 337 0.70 -4.43 18.24
N THR A 338 0.66 -4.90 16.98
CA THR A 338 0.86 -6.32 16.65
C THR A 338 2.32 -6.58 16.26
N PRO A 339 3.10 -7.37 17.02
CA PRO A 339 4.53 -7.56 16.80
C PRO A 339 4.93 -8.11 15.42
N ARG A 340 3.99 -8.78 14.72
CA ARG A 340 4.22 -9.37 13.39
C ARG A 340 3.83 -8.49 12.21
N ALA A 341 3.15 -7.36 12.44
CA ALA A 341 2.59 -6.56 11.33
C ALA A 341 3.63 -5.61 10.69
N GLY A 342 4.84 -5.58 11.21
CA GLY A 342 5.84 -4.60 10.80
C GLY A 342 5.40 -3.16 11.10
N ASN A 343 6.28 -2.33 11.59
CA ASN A 343 6.02 -0.95 12.00
C ASN A 343 5.79 -0.02 10.79
N SER A 344 4.92 -0.40 9.86
CA SER A 344 4.72 0.38 8.66
C SER A 344 3.52 1.32 8.80
N PRO A 345 3.71 2.65 8.74
CA PRO A 345 2.61 3.62 8.79
C PRO A 345 1.73 3.58 7.53
N ARG A 346 2.09 2.81 6.51
CA ARG A 346 1.38 2.73 5.22
C ARG A 346 -0.12 2.40 5.34
N VAL A 347 -0.51 1.76 6.43
CA VAL A 347 -1.91 1.40 6.69
C VAL A 347 -2.84 2.63 6.80
N ILE A 348 -2.29 3.82 7.09
CA ILE A 348 -3.05 5.07 7.13
C ILE A 348 -3.36 5.63 5.72
N ILE A 349 -2.67 5.16 4.68
CA ILE A 349 -2.79 5.71 3.31
C ILE A 349 -4.23 5.82 2.83
N PRO A 350 -5.11 4.83 3.03
CA PRO A 350 -6.50 4.95 2.63
C PRO A 350 -7.27 6.09 3.31
N ALA A 351 -6.79 6.63 4.44
CA ALA A 351 -7.43 7.76 5.15
C ALA A 351 -6.82 9.13 4.77
N LEU A 352 -5.68 9.18 4.08
CA LEU A 352 -5.03 10.42 3.70
C LEU A 352 -5.89 11.34 2.79
N PRO A 353 -6.76 10.84 1.89
CA PRO A 353 -7.70 11.68 1.16
C PRO A 353 -8.59 12.53 2.06
N ALA A 354 -9.13 11.95 3.13
CA ALA A 354 -9.94 12.68 4.11
C ALA A 354 -9.12 13.74 4.86
N LEU A 355 -7.89 13.37 5.27
CA LEU A 355 -6.96 14.31 5.91
C LEU A 355 -6.67 15.51 5.00
N ALA A 356 -6.42 15.28 3.72
CA ALA A 356 -6.15 16.32 2.74
C ALA A 356 -7.33 17.30 2.59
N VAL A 357 -8.56 16.79 2.56
CA VAL A 357 -9.78 17.62 2.48
C VAL A 357 -9.95 18.46 3.75
N LEU A 358 -9.85 17.87 4.94
CA LEU A 358 -9.95 18.59 6.21
C LEU A 358 -8.83 19.61 6.42
N PHE A 359 -7.60 19.25 6.05
CA PHE A 359 -6.47 20.18 6.07
C PHE A 359 -6.74 21.40 5.18
N ALA A 360 -7.17 21.18 3.93
CA ALA A 360 -7.50 22.26 3.00
C ALA A 360 -8.68 23.12 3.50
N ALA A 361 -9.68 22.49 4.12
CA ALA A 361 -10.80 23.22 4.74
C ALA A 361 -10.34 24.17 5.85
N GLY A 362 -9.38 23.73 6.65
CA GLY A 362 -8.94 24.46 7.84
C GLY A 362 -7.80 25.44 7.61
N LEU A 363 -6.89 25.19 6.66
CA LEU A 363 -5.74 26.04 6.43
C LEU A 363 -6.13 27.52 6.21
N PHE A 364 -7.22 27.76 5.49
CA PHE A 364 -7.73 29.12 5.25
C PHE A 364 -8.46 29.74 6.46
N ARG A 365 -8.69 28.97 7.52
CA ARG A 365 -9.24 29.45 8.80
C ARG A 365 -8.17 29.88 9.79
N LEU A 366 -6.92 29.48 9.54
CA LEU A 366 -5.78 29.93 10.35
C LEU A 366 -5.49 31.41 10.11
N PRO A 367 -4.94 32.13 11.11
CA PRO A 367 -4.46 33.49 10.93
C PRO A 367 -3.51 33.60 9.73
N PRO A 368 -3.55 34.68 8.93
CA PRO A 368 -2.76 34.75 7.68
C PRO A 368 -1.28 34.48 7.84
N ARG A 369 -0.68 34.93 8.94
CA ARG A 369 0.75 34.67 9.25
C ARG A 369 1.01 33.17 9.47
N VAL A 370 0.19 32.52 10.31
CA VAL A 370 0.33 31.06 10.60
C VAL A 370 0.11 30.25 9.33
N ARG A 371 -0.91 30.59 8.56
CA ARG A 371 -1.18 29.94 7.26
C ARG A 371 0.01 30.04 6.31
N HIS A 372 0.59 31.24 6.16
CA HIS A 372 1.74 31.46 5.30
C HIS A 372 2.95 30.63 5.75
N VAL A 373 3.31 30.74 7.03
CA VAL A 373 4.44 29.99 7.59
C VAL A 373 4.25 28.48 7.44
N LEU A 374 3.06 27.96 7.80
CA LEU A 374 2.75 26.54 7.68
C LEU A 374 2.78 26.07 6.22
N SER A 375 2.25 26.85 5.28
CA SER A 375 2.27 26.52 3.85
C SER A 375 3.70 26.43 3.31
N VAL A 376 4.53 27.43 3.59
CA VAL A 376 5.93 27.48 3.14
C VAL A 376 6.72 26.31 3.77
N TYR A 377 6.53 26.10 5.07
CA TYR A 377 7.17 25.00 5.79
C TYR A 377 6.82 23.63 5.18
N LEU A 378 5.52 23.35 4.95
CA LEU A 378 5.09 22.07 4.39
C LEU A 378 5.56 21.88 2.95
N ILE A 379 5.51 22.91 2.11
CA ILE A 379 6.01 22.84 0.74
C ILE A 379 7.52 22.53 0.75
N ALA A 380 8.29 23.26 1.55
CA ALA A 380 9.74 23.03 1.65
C ALA A 380 10.04 21.63 2.17
N LEU A 381 9.43 21.24 3.29
CA LEU A 381 9.63 19.91 3.89
C LEU A 381 9.28 18.80 2.92
N PHE A 382 8.07 18.80 2.35
CA PHE A 382 7.63 17.73 1.47
C PHE A 382 8.45 17.66 0.19
N THR A 383 8.88 18.80 -0.36
CA THR A 383 9.76 18.82 -1.52
C THR A 383 11.10 18.18 -1.20
N VAL A 384 11.75 18.61 -0.12
CA VAL A 384 13.06 18.08 0.29
C VAL A 384 12.96 16.58 0.60
N VAL A 385 11.97 16.19 1.41
CA VAL A 385 11.75 14.79 1.77
C VAL A 385 11.52 13.92 0.54
N ASN A 386 10.64 14.36 -0.39
CA ASN A 386 10.37 13.59 -1.60
C ASN A 386 11.60 13.41 -2.47
N ILE A 387 12.47 14.43 -2.60
CA ILE A 387 13.74 14.32 -3.33
C ILE A 387 14.67 13.30 -2.65
N ILE A 388 14.79 13.39 -1.33
CA ILE A 388 15.64 12.46 -0.56
C ILE A 388 15.12 11.03 -0.69
N VAL A 389 13.81 10.81 -0.53
CA VAL A 389 13.19 9.47 -0.63
C VAL A 389 13.41 8.88 -2.02
N ILE A 390 13.15 9.65 -3.10
CA ILE A 390 13.40 9.16 -4.47
C ILE A 390 14.86 8.77 -4.66
N GLY A 391 15.78 9.62 -4.22
CA GLY A 391 17.22 9.34 -4.34
C GLY A 391 17.62 8.10 -3.54
N TYR A 392 17.15 8.00 -2.30
CA TYR A 392 17.42 6.87 -1.42
C TYR A 392 16.88 5.55 -1.99
N GLU A 393 15.64 5.54 -2.46
CA GLU A 393 15.03 4.35 -3.07
C GLU A 393 15.76 3.92 -4.35
N SER A 394 16.11 4.87 -5.19
CA SER A 394 16.87 4.58 -6.42
C SER A 394 18.21 3.93 -6.13
N VAL A 395 18.93 4.39 -5.11
CA VAL A 395 20.24 3.83 -4.73
C VAL A 395 20.06 2.52 -3.96
N ARG A 396 19.27 2.53 -2.90
CA ARG A 396 19.19 1.37 -2.00
C ARG A 396 18.54 0.15 -2.64
N PHE A 397 17.47 0.35 -3.42
CA PHE A 397 16.70 -0.74 -4.00
C PHE A 397 16.89 -0.86 -5.51
N GLY A 398 17.08 0.27 -6.20
CA GLY A 398 17.20 0.29 -7.64
C GLY A 398 18.54 -0.21 -8.15
N GLU A 399 19.62 0.16 -7.52
CA GLU A 399 20.96 -0.29 -7.94
C GLU A 399 21.12 -1.80 -7.83
N PRO A 400 20.79 -2.45 -6.71
CA PRO A 400 20.89 -3.91 -6.62
C PRO A 400 20.05 -4.66 -7.67
N ILE A 401 18.85 -4.16 -7.98
CA ILE A 401 17.99 -4.78 -9.00
C ILE A 401 18.58 -4.57 -10.40
N ARG A 402 19.04 -3.36 -10.72
CA ARG A 402 19.74 -3.09 -12.01
C ARG A 402 21.01 -3.89 -12.14
N ALA A 403 21.77 -4.01 -11.06
CA ALA A 403 22.98 -4.82 -11.01
C ALA A 403 22.72 -6.31 -11.20
N ALA A 404 21.53 -6.78 -10.78
CA ALA A 404 21.10 -8.17 -10.95
C ALA A 404 20.55 -8.48 -12.35
N GLU A 405 20.21 -7.48 -13.18
CA GLU A 405 19.57 -7.73 -14.49
C GLU A 405 20.36 -8.69 -15.41
N PRO A 406 21.70 -8.63 -15.50
CA PRO A 406 22.44 -9.64 -16.27
C PRO A 406 22.28 -11.06 -15.72
N ALA A 407 22.21 -11.21 -14.39
CA ALA A 407 21.95 -12.50 -13.74
C ALA A 407 20.51 -12.97 -13.98
N PHE A 408 19.53 -12.07 -13.93
CA PHE A 408 18.16 -12.38 -14.27
C PHE A 408 18.01 -12.80 -15.74
N ALA A 409 18.73 -12.16 -16.66
CA ALA A 409 18.76 -12.56 -18.06
C ALA A 409 19.31 -14.00 -18.21
N ALA A 410 20.43 -14.30 -17.55
CA ALA A 410 21.00 -15.63 -17.55
C ALA A 410 20.05 -16.67 -16.95
N LEU A 411 19.38 -16.36 -15.84
CA LEU A 411 18.39 -17.24 -15.19
C LEU A 411 17.17 -17.53 -16.07
N ARG A 412 16.73 -16.58 -16.90
CA ARG A 412 15.61 -16.78 -17.84
C ARG A 412 15.93 -17.83 -18.91
N GLU A 413 17.20 -17.95 -19.27
CA GLU A 413 17.70 -18.89 -20.30
C GLU A 413 18.08 -20.26 -19.74
N THR A 414 18.16 -20.40 -18.40
CA THR A 414 18.52 -21.66 -17.75
C THR A 414 17.32 -22.55 -17.52
N GLU A 415 17.59 -23.83 -17.30
CA GLU A 415 16.54 -24.77 -16.87
C GLU A 415 15.92 -24.34 -15.55
N ARG A 416 14.64 -24.66 -15.38
CA ARG A 416 13.92 -24.35 -14.15
C ARG A 416 14.57 -25.01 -12.93
N GLY A 417 14.87 -24.20 -11.90
CA GLY A 417 15.49 -24.68 -10.66
C GLY A 417 15.41 -23.62 -9.56
N PHE A 418 15.46 -24.06 -8.30
CA PHE A 418 15.39 -23.15 -7.17
C PHE A 418 16.61 -22.25 -7.07
N VAL A 419 16.36 -20.96 -6.87
CA VAL A 419 17.37 -19.91 -6.71
C VAL A 419 17.42 -19.49 -5.24
N LEU A 420 18.57 -19.61 -4.62
CA LEU A 420 18.84 -19.06 -3.29
C LEU A 420 19.38 -17.65 -3.45
N THR A 421 18.65 -16.64 -2.97
CA THR A 421 18.98 -15.22 -3.27
C THR A 421 18.37 -14.23 -2.29
N PRO A 422 19.07 -13.12 -1.98
CA PRO A 422 18.49 -11.98 -1.27
C PRO A 422 17.42 -11.23 -2.09
N LEU A 423 17.44 -11.34 -3.42
CA LEU A 423 16.47 -10.74 -4.32
C LEU A 423 15.33 -11.73 -4.65
N TYR A 424 14.72 -12.27 -3.62
CA TYR A 424 13.75 -13.36 -3.72
C TYR A 424 12.52 -12.99 -4.58
N TRP A 425 11.81 -11.92 -4.23
CA TRP A 425 10.60 -11.52 -4.94
C TRP A 425 10.89 -10.99 -6.34
N GLU A 426 12.01 -10.29 -6.50
CA GLU A 426 12.50 -9.81 -7.79
C GLU A 426 12.86 -10.98 -8.69
N THR A 427 13.55 -11.98 -8.16
CA THR A 427 13.88 -13.21 -8.91
C THR A 427 12.62 -13.93 -9.37
N LEU A 428 11.66 -14.17 -8.48
CA LEU A 428 10.37 -14.75 -8.84
C LEU A 428 9.66 -13.96 -9.93
N LEU A 429 9.60 -12.62 -9.79
CA LEU A 429 8.92 -11.75 -10.72
C LEU A 429 9.58 -11.71 -12.10
N TYR A 430 10.89 -11.43 -12.15
CA TYR A 430 11.57 -11.12 -13.40
C TYR A 430 12.11 -12.35 -14.12
N THR A 431 12.38 -13.45 -13.42
CA THR A 431 12.93 -14.66 -14.05
C THR A 431 11.96 -15.82 -14.15
N ARG A 432 10.87 -15.80 -13.37
CA ARG A 432 9.91 -16.91 -13.22
C ARG A 432 10.56 -18.18 -12.65
N GLN A 433 11.78 -18.09 -12.15
CA GLN A 433 12.42 -19.18 -11.43
C GLN A 433 11.89 -19.25 -10.00
N PRO A 434 11.63 -20.46 -9.46
CA PRO A 434 11.32 -20.59 -8.05
C PRO A 434 12.51 -20.10 -7.24
N ALA A 435 12.24 -19.27 -6.25
CA ALA A 435 13.29 -18.69 -5.43
C ALA A 435 13.01 -18.93 -3.95
N THR A 436 14.04 -18.91 -3.16
CA THR A 436 13.94 -18.96 -1.71
C THR A 436 14.75 -17.84 -1.10
N TRP A 437 14.24 -17.36 0.03
CA TRP A 437 14.83 -16.28 0.78
C TRP A 437 14.67 -16.51 2.27
N PHE A 438 15.53 -15.93 3.02
CA PHE A 438 15.59 -16.03 4.47
C PHE A 438 15.29 -14.69 5.16
N GLU A 439 14.64 -13.77 4.48
CA GLU A 439 14.30 -12.46 5.04
C GLU A 439 13.27 -12.58 6.16
N GLY A 440 13.56 -11.98 7.30
CA GLY A 440 12.67 -11.90 8.45
C GLY A 440 13.05 -12.82 9.63
N ASP A 441 14.03 -13.70 9.44
CA ASP A 441 14.64 -14.46 10.54
C ASP A 441 16.15 -14.15 10.60
N PRO A 442 16.59 -13.24 11.49
CA PRO A 442 18.00 -12.91 11.66
C PRO A 442 18.86 -14.15 11.95
N ASP A 443 18.30 -15.13 12.66
CA ASP A 443 19.00 -16.37 12.97
C ASP A 443 19.17 -17.25 11.75
N PHE A 444 18.22 -17.19 10.81
CA PHE A 444 18.27 -17.95 9.57
C PHE A 444 19.33 -17.42 8.60
N GLU A 445 19.38 -16.11 8.39
CA GLU A 445 20.39 -15.45 7.55
C GLU A 445 21.79 -15.68 8.11
N HIS A 446 22.00 -15.45 9.40
CA HIS A 446 23.27 -15.73 10.05
C HIS A 446 23.65 -17.19 10.06
N ASN A 447 22.70 -18.10 10.24
CA ASN A 447 23.00 -19.52 10.29
C ASN A 447 23.32 -20.16 8.94
N ILE A 448 22.69 -19.75 7.83
CA ILE A 448 22.91 -20.43 6.53
C ILE A 448 24.05 -19.77 5.76
N MET A 449 23.98 -18.49 5.49
CA MET A 449 24.97 -17.85 4.63
C MET A 449 26.28 -17.50 5.35
N HIS A 450 26.27 -17.51 6.68
CA HIS A 450 27.44 -17.27 7.53
C HIS A 450 27.97 -18.53 8.21
N ASN A 451 27.24 -19.66 8.13
CA ASN A 451 27.68 -20.95 8.70
C ASN A 451 27.81 -22.00 7.59
N MET A 452 29.04 -22.38 7.31
CA MET A 452 29.37 -23.33 6.25
C MET A 452 28.71 -24.71 6.42
N THR A 453 28.56 -25.19 7.65
CA THR A 453 27.92 -26.48 7.94
C THR A 453 26.43 -26.40 7.60
N ASN A 454 25.75 -25.38 8.08
CA ASN A 454 24.34 -25.16 7.82
C ASN A 454 24.08 -24.92 6.33
N PHE A 455 24.96 -24.19 5.63
CA PHE A 455 24.87 -23.95 4.20
C PHE A 455 24.93 -25.27 3.40
N LYS A 456 25.90 -26.15 3.71
CA LYS A 456 26.00 -27.46 3.05
C LYS A 456 24.75 -28.29 3.25
N VAL A 457 24.33 -28.45 4.50
CA VAL A 457 23.10 -29.20 4.82
C VAL A 457 21.91 -28.64 4.09
N TYR A 458 21.79 -27.32 4.00
CA TYR A 458 20.67 -26.64 3.30
C TYR A 458 20.70 -26.95 1.80
N ILE A 459 21.84 -26.82 1.14
CA ILE A 459 21.99 -27.09 -0.29
C ILE A 459 21.75 -28.60 -0.60
N GLU A 460 22.23 -29.49 0.26
CA GLU A 460 22.07 -30.94 0.08
C GLU A 460 20.63 -31.42 0.32
N SER A 461 19.95 -30.79 1.30
CA SER A 461 18.57 -31.15 1.70
C SER A 461 17.48 -30.54 0.81
N ASN A 462 17.82 -29.54 0.01
CA ASN A 462 16.85 -28.80 -0.81
C ASN A 462 17.24 -28.84 -2.29
N PRO A 463 16.28 -28.71 -3.21
CA PRO A 463 16.55 -28.75 -4.65
C PRO A 463 17.13 -27.43 -5.16
N ILE A 464 18.08 -26.82 -4.42
CA ILE A 464 18.76 -25.60 -4.84
C ILE A 464 19.63 -25.92 -6.04
N ARG A 465 19.42 -25.19 -7.13
CA ARG A 465 20.21 -25.31 -8.36
C ARG A 465 21.07 -24.09 -8.62
N TYR A 466 20.62 -22.94 -8.11
CA TYR A 466 21.27 -21.65 -8.34
C TYR A 466 21.45 -20.92 -7.02
N VAL A 467 22.56 -20.21 -6.88
CA VAL A 467 22.79 -19.24 -5.80
C VAL A 467 23.13 -17.91 -6.43
N LEU A 468 22.34 -16.89 -6.20
CA LEU A 468 22.54 -15.54 -6.70
C LEU A 468 22.85 -14.62 -5.53
N ILE A 469 24.06 -14.15 -5.42
CA ILE A 469 24.53 -13.30 -4.31
C ILE A 469 25.33 -12.09 -4.83
N PRO A 470 25.36 -10.98 -4.08
CA PRO A 470 26.23 -9.85 -4.37
C PRO A 470 27.69 -10.27 -4.38
N ARG A 471 28.46 -9.72 -5.32
CA ARG A 471 29.89 -9.99 -5.46
C ARG A 471 30.69 -9.50 -4.24
N THR A 472 30.26 -8.40 -3.67
CA THR A 472 30.85 -7.75 -2.49
C THR A 472 29.79 -7.61 -1.40
N GLY A 473 30.22 -7.49 -0.13
CA GLY A 473 29.33 -7.27 1.02
C GLY A 473 29.33 -8.47 1.99
N ASP A 474 28.72 -8.22 3.16
CA ASP A 474 28.76 -9.12 4.32
C ASP A 474 27.63 -10.16 4.37
N ILE A 475 26.80 -10.20 3.33
CA ILE A 475 25.65 -11.12 3.26
C ILE A 475 26.08 -12.62 3.27
N THR A 476 27.34 -12.89 2.88
CA THR A 476 27.84 -14.28 2.75
C THR A 476 29.23 -14.39 3.32
N SER A 477 29.46 -15.37 4.19
CA SER A 477 30.78 -15.59 4.77
C SER A 477 31.83 -15.94 3.71
N PRO A 478 33.10 -15.59 3.93
CA PRO A 478 34.19 -15.95 3.04
C PRO A 478 34.29 -17.47 2.78
N GLU A 479 33.97 -18.29 3.77
CA GLU A 479 33.99 -19.74 3.68
C GLU A 479 32.93 -20.27 2.71
N VAL A 480 31.69 -19.76 2.78
CA VAL A 480 30.61 -20.11 1.86
C VAL A 480 30.96 -19.63 0.44
N ARG A 481 31.51 -18.43 0.28
CA ARG A 481 31.99 -17.96 -1.03
C ARG A 481 33.10 -18.86 -1.61
N ALA A 482 34.07 -19.25 -0.81
CA ALA A 482 35.13 -20.15 -1.22
C ALA A 482 34.61 -21.56 -1.56
N TYR A 483 33.58 -22.03 -0.87
CA TYR A 483 32.90 -23.28 -1.20
C TYR A 483 32.18 -23.17 -2.54
N LEU A 484 31.38 -22.15 -2.76
CA LEU A 484 30.70 -21.92 -4.03
C LEU A 484 31.68 -21.82 -5.19
N ALA A 485 32.77 -21.07 -5.03
CA ALA A 485 33.79 -20.94 -6.07
C ALA A 485 34.46 -22.27 -6.46
N ARG A 486 34.52 -23.23 -5.54
CA ARG A 486 35.11 -24.56 -5.79
C ARG A 486 34.12 -25.60 -6.30
N HIS A 487 32.85 -25.51 -5.95
CA HIS A 487 31.85 -26.59 -6.19
C HIS A 487 30.70 -26.15 -7.10
N ALA A 488 30.73 -24.91 -7.60
CA ALA A 488 29.73 -24.41 -8.52
C ALA A 488 30.38 -23.68 -9.70
N ARG A 489 29.73 -23.71 -10.84
CA ARG A 489 30.14 -22.91 -11.98
C ARG A 489 29.64 -21.47 -11.76
N ALA A 490 30.56 -20.53 -11.64
CA ALA A 490 30.21 -19.12 -11.55
C ALA A 490 29.93 -18.54 -12.94
N ILE A 491 28.85 -17.76 -13.03
CA ILE A 491 28.53 -16.88 -14.15
C ILE A 491 28.66 -15.47 -13.61
N ASP A 492 29.68 -14.76 -14.10
CA ASP A 492 29.90 -13.37 -13.73
C ASP A 492 28.84 -12.51 -14.38
N SER A 493 28.08 -11.79 -13.59
CA SER A 493 26.99 -10.90 -14.02
C SER A 493 27.13 -9.50 -13.41
N GLY A 494 28.34 -8.99 -13.41
CA GLY A 494 28.67 -7.65 -12.91
C GLY A 494 28.77 -7.60 -11.39
N GLU A 495 27.90 -6.88 -10.71
CA GLU A 495 27.92 -6.76 -9.25
C GLU A 495 27.32 -7.97 -8.51
N MET A 496 26.63 -8.85 -9.23
CA MET A 496 26.10 -10.10 -8.73
C MET A 496 26.88 -11.28 -9.31
N THR A 497 26.96 -12.37 -8.56
CA THR A 497 27.49 -13.64 -9.05
C THR A 497 26.40 -14.70 -8.99
N LEU A 498 26.12 -15.30 -10.14
CA LEU A 498 25.23 -16.45 -10.25
C LEU A 498 26.07 -17.74 -10.21
N TYR A 499 25.88 -18.53 -9.20
CA TYR A 499 26.50 -19.84 -9.09
C TYR A 499 25.51 -20.91 -9.54
N VAL A 500 25.91 -21.76 -10.47
CA VAL A 500 25.18 -22.94 -10.90
C VAL A 500 25.76 -24.12 -10.13
N ILE A 501 24.95 -24.71 -9.23
CA ILE A 501 25.38 -25.84 -8.41
C ILE A 501 25.38 -27.09 -9.29
N THR A 502 26.54 -27.64 -9.55
CA THR A 502 26.68 -28.97 -10.12
C THR A 502 26.53 -29.94 -8.97
N LYS A 503 25.36 -30.57 -8.82
CA LYS A 503 25.26 -31.69 -7.88
C LYS A 503 26.21 -32.75 -8.33
N PRO A 504 27.01 -33.32 -7.40
CA PRO A 504 27.87 -34.45 -7.70
C PRO A 504 27.06 -35.66 -8.15
#